data_41abd15fdd972cee5984bb7e77fe155b
#
_entry.id   41abd15fdd972cee5984bb7e77fe155b
#
_cell.length_a   1.000
_cell.length_b   1.000
_cell.length_c   1.000
_cell.angle_alpha   90.00
_cell.angle_beta   90.00
_cell.angle_gamma   90.00
#
_symmetry.space_group_name_H-M   'P 1'
#
loop_
_entity.id
_entity.type
_entity.pdbx_description
1 polymer ?
#
loop_
_entity_poly.entity_id
_entity_poly.type
_entity_poly.pdbx_seq_one_letter_code
_entity_poly.pdbx_strand_id
1 'polypeptide(L)'
;MLVRHHFFMKAVLVSQKPEYILDSASVSPSRNHIMAYQELRLPAGQEATTGEATHTPEKLQDLEGREGAFCVFGRLSIRMPGQFRLRFTLYEATQ
;
A
#
# COMPACT_ATOMS: atom_id res chain seq x y z
N MET A 1 8.95 8.07 -30.72
CA MET A 1 9.47 7.93 -29.35
C MET A 1 8.72 6.82 -28.63
N LEU A 2 9.47 5.90 -28.06
CA LEU A 2 8.86 4.83 -27.26
C LEU A 2 8.69 5.30 -25.83
N VAL A 3 7.46 5.19 -25.33
CA VAL A 3 7.15 5.49 -23.93
C VAL A 3 7.22 4.17 -23.17
N ARG A 4 8.05 4.14 -22.13
CA ARG A 4 8.16 2.97 -21.27
C ARG A 4 7.28 3.15 -20.03
N HIS A 5 6.52 2.12 -19.72
CA HIS A 5 5.70 2.07 -18.52
C HIS A 5 6.38 1.17 -17.51
N HIS A 6 6.59 1.71 -16.32
CA HIS A 6 7.13 0.97 -15.20
C HIS A 6 6.06 0.84 -14.14
N PHE A 7 5.91 -0.37 -13.64
CA PHE A 7 4.98 -0.64 -12.55
C PHE A 7 5.76 -0.96 -11.29
N PHE A 8 5.26 -0.49 -10.17
CA PHE A 8 5.78 -0.88 -8.87
C PHE A 8 4.66 -0.92 -7.86
N MET A 9 4.80 -1.79 -6.86
CA MET A 9 3.82 -1.95 -5.80
C MET A 9 4.44 -1.56 -4.48
N LYS A 10 3.71 -0.79 -3.70
CA LYS A 10 4.12 -0.36 -2.38
C LYS A 10 3.19 -0.94 -1.33
N ALA A 11 3.77 -1.49 -0.25
CA ALA A 11 3.06 -1.96 0.91
C ALA A 11 3.09 -0.89 2.00
N VAL A 12 1.94 -0.57 2.56
CA VAL A 12 1.78 0.43 3.61
C VAL A 12 1.00 -0.18 4.75
N LEU A 13 1.44 0.07 5.98
CA LEU A 13 0.73 -0.39 7.17
C LEU A 13 -0.49 0.48 7.41
N VAL A 14 -1.64 -0.15 7.59
CA VAL A 14 -2.89 0.56 7.83
C VAL A 14 -3.58 -0.04 9.05
N SER A 15 -4.58 0.67 9.55
CA SER A 15 -5.37 0.24 10.70
C SER A 15 -6.10 -1.06 10.42
N GLN A 16 -6.30 -1.87 11.47
CA GLN A 16 -6.98 -3.15 11.36
C GLN A 16 -8.43 -3.00 10.89
N LYS A 17 -9.09 -1.94 11.34
CA LYS A 17 -10.47 -1.64 10.98
C LYS A 17 -10.56 -0.29 10.27
N PRO A 18 -11.50 -0.16 9.33
CA PRO A 18 -11.69 1.16 8.72
C PRO A 18 -12.20 2.15 9.77
N GLU A 19 -11.79 3.38 9.64
CA GLU A 19 -12.19 4.46 10.53
C GLU A 19 -12.88 5.56 9.74
N TYR A 20 -13.74 6.33 10.42
CA TYR A 20 -14.35 7.49 9.79
C TYR A 20 -13.32 8.60 9.67
N ILE A 21 -13.15 9.06 8.45
CA ILE A 21 -12.24 10.16 8.14
C ILE A 21 -13.08 11.32 7.67
N LEU A 22 -12.78 12.51 8.22
CA LEU A 22 -13.40 13.73 7.75
C LEU A 22 -12.88 14.06 6.36
N ASP A 23 -13.80 14.14 5.39
CA ASP A 23 -13.45 14.55 4.04
C ASP A 23 -13.42 16.07 3.98
N SER A 24 -12.24 16.65 4.00
CA SER A 24 -12.05 18.09 3.99
C SER A 24 -12.49 18.76 2.67
N ALA A 25 -12.64 17.96 1.61
CA ALA A 25 -13.12 18.48 0.34
C ALA A 25 -14.65 18.61 0.28
N SER A 26 -15.37 18.00 1.22
CA SER A 26 -16.81 18.06 1.27
C SER A 26 -17.29 19.33 1.96
N VAL A 27 -18.32 19.94 1.41
CA VAL A 27 -18.93 21.13 2.00
C VAL A 27 -20.14 20.83 2.87
N SER A 28 -20.63 19.60 2.85
CA SER A 28 -21.78 19.18 3.63
C SER A 28 -21.34 18.46 4.90
N PRO A 29 -21.67 18.94 6.10
CA PRO A 29 -21.28 18.25 7.33
C PRO A 29 -21.77 16.80 7.42
N SER A 30 -22.94 16.50 6.88
CA SER A 30 -23.49 15.15 6.92
C SER A 30 -22.77 14.19 5.96
N ARG A 31 -21.96 14.69 5.05
CA ARG A 31 -21.24 13.90 4.05
C ARG A 31 -19.73 13.98 4.20
N ASN A 32 -19.26 14.56 5.31
CA ASN A 32 -17.84 14.78 5.50
C ASN A 32 -17.10 13.56 6.04
N HIS A 33 -17.81 12.47 6.34
CA HIS A 33 -17.21 11.27 6.92
C HIS A 33 -17.20 10.14 5.90
N ILE A 34 -16.03 9.60 5.65
CA ILE A 34 -15.84 8.39 4.85
C ILE A 34 -15.18 7.33 5.69
N MET A 35 -15.51 6.08 5.40
CA MET A 35 -14.87 4.93 6.04
C MET A 35 -13.64 4.55 5.23
N ALA A 36 -12.48 4.61 5.84
CA ALA A 36 -11.24 4.22 5.18
C ALA A 36 -10.25 3.67 6.20
N TYR A 37 -9.35 2.82 5.74
CA TYR A 37 -8.24 2.36 6.55
C TYR A 37 -7.19 3.47 6.61
N GLN A 38 -6.75 3.81 7.81
CA GLN A 38 -5.77 4.86 8.01
C GLN A 38 -4.35 4.31 7.92
N GLU A 39 -3.48 5.02 7.21
CA GLU A 39 -2.07 4.74 7.21
C GLU A 39 -1.49 5.03 8.60
N LEU A 40 -0.75 4.06 9.13
CA LEU A 40 -0.14 4.17 10.45
C LEU A 40 1.34 4.52 10.30
N ARG A 41 1.79 5.45 11.15
CA ARG A 41 3.18 5.87 11.20
C ARG A 41 3.67 5.85 12.64
N LEU A 42 4.98 5.74 12.80
CA LEU A 42 5.60 5.89 14.11
C LEU A 42 5.57 7.35 14.56
N PRO A 43 5.78 7.61 15.87
CA PRO A 43 5.96 8.98 16.33
C PRO A 43 7.01 9.72 15.50
N ALA A 44 6.83 11.02 15.30
CA ALA A 44 7.65 11.87 14.44
C ALA A 44 7.48 11.57 12.93
N GLY A 45 6.43 10.83 12.54
CA GLY A 45 6.09 10.64 11.14
C GLY A 45 6.92 9.60 10.40
N GLN A 46 7.73 8.83 11.09
CA GLN A 46 8.52 7.75 10.46
C GLN A 46 7.61 6.63 9.97
N GLU A 47 8.03 5.98 8.89
CA GLU A 47 7.28 4.83 8.38
C GLU A 47 7.27 3.68 9.37
N ALA A 48 6.13 3.02 9.50
CA ALA A 48 5.95 1.92 10.43
C ALA A 48 6.49 0.60 9.90
N THR A 49 6.90 0.55 8.65
CA THR A 49 7.50 -0.62 8.02
C THR A 49 8.99 -0.38 7.81
N THR A 50 9.75 -1.48 7.84
CA THR A 50 11.17 -1.45 7.50
C THR A 50 11.45 -2.60 6.53
N GLY A 51 12.58 -2.53 5.83
CA GLY A 51 12.92 -3.46 4.79
C GLY A 51 12.41 -2.98 3.44
N GLU A 52 12.13 -3.91 2.55
CA GLU A 52 11.76 -3.59 1.19
C GLU A 52 10.24 -3.50 1.04
N ALA A 53 9.71 -2.28 1.20
CA ALA A 53 8.27 -2.03 1.10
C ALA A 53 7.79 -1.69 -0.31
N THR A 54 8.72 -1.55 -1.27
CA THR A 54 8.40 -1.24 -2.66
C THR A 54 9.08 -2.25 -3.57
N HIS A 55 8.30 -2.82 -4.50
CA HIS A 55 8.80 -3.84 -5.41
C HIS A 55 8.24 -3.65 -6.81
N THR A 56 9.05 -3.99 -7.81
CA THR A 56 8.58 -4.10 -9.18
C THR A 56 8.04 -5.50 -9.42
N PRO A 57 6.98 -5.65 -10.24
CA PRO A 57 6.46 -6.97 -10.57
C PRO A 57 7.48 -7.81 -11.33
N GLU A 58 7.52 -9.09 -11.01
CA GLU A 58 8.35 -10.08 -11.70
C GLU A 58 7.47 -11.11 -12.37
N LYS A 59 7.92 -11.62 -13.51
CA LYS A 59 7.21 -12.67 -14.21
C LYS A 59 7.58 -14.00 -13.57
N LEU A 60 6.62 -14.60 -12.88
CA LEU A 60 6.80 -15.85 -12.17
C LEU A 60 5.64 -16.80 -12.49
N GLN A 61 5.79 -18.05 -12.08
CA GLN A 61 4.71 -19.02 -12.14
C GLN A 61 4.11 -19.23 -10.76
N ASP A 62 2.80 -19.42 -10.69
CA ASP A 62 2.13 -19.80 -9.46
C ASP A 62 2.33 -21.31 -9.20
N LEU A 63 1.72 -21.81 -8.11
CA LEU A 63 1.86 -23.21 -7.72
C LEU A 63 1.21 -24.17 -8.73
N GLU A 64 0.36 -23.66 -9.60
CA GLU A 64 -0.29 -24.45 -10.66
C GLU A 64 0.40 -24.30 -12.00
N GLY A 65 1.57 -23.65 -12.04
CA GLY A 65 2.36 -23.47 -13.25
C GLY A 65 1.88 -22.35 -14.17
N ARG A 66 0.91 -21.54 -13.75
CA ARG A 66 0.42 -20.44 -14.57
C ARG A 66 1.33 -19.21 -14.42
N GLU A 67 1.65 -18.59 -15.54
CA GLU A 67 2.47 -17.38 -15.52
C GLU A 67 1.65 -16.17 -15.11
N GLY A 68 2.31 -15.24 -14.41
CA GLY A 68 1.71 -13.97 -14.01
C GLY A 68 2.77 -12.99 -13.55
N ALA A 69 2.35 -11.80 -13.21
CA ALA A 69 3.19 -10.78 -12.62
C ALA A 69 2.99 -10.80 -11.11
N PHE A 70 4.09 -10.91 -10.37
CA PHE A 70 4.07 -11.04 -8.92
C PHE A 70 5.03 -10.05 -8.28
N CYS A 71 4.61 -9.48 -7.15
CA CYS A 71 5.49 -8.71 -6.28
C CYS A 71 5.72 -9.52 -5.00
N VAL A 72 6.98 -9.82 -4.71
CA VAL A 72 7.34 -10.65 -3.56
C VAL A 72 7.93 -9.75 -2.47
N PHE A 73 7.26 -9.68 -1.33
CA PHE A 73 7.67 -8.84 -0.19
C PHE A 73 8.35 -9.71 0.87
N GLY A 74 9.52 -10.26 0.51
CA GLY A 74 10.22 -11.21 1.37
C GLY A 74 10.99 -10.59 2.54
N ARG A 75 11.21 -9.27 2.54
CA ARG A 75 12.01 -8.58 3.57
C ARG A 75 11.26 -7.44 4.23
N LEU A 76 9.96 -7.53 4.27
CA LEU A 76 9.13 -6.51 4.90
C LEU A 76 8.96 -6.85 6.37
N SER A 77 9.22 -5.86 7.24
CA SER A 77 9.01 -5.98 8.68
C SER A 77 8.19 -4.81 9.20
N ILE A 78 7.45 -5.05 10.27
CA ILE A 78 6.61 -4.04 10.90
C ILE A 78 7.27 -3.61 12.20
N ARG A 79 7.39 -2.30 12.42
CA ARG A 79 8.14 -1.71 13.53
C ARG A 79 7.31 -1.43 14.77
N MET A 80 6.04 -1.83 14.78
CA MET A 80 5.16 -1.61 15.92
C MET A 80 4.44 -2.91 16.27
N PRO A 81 4.17 -3.16 17.55
CA PRO A 81 3.38 -4.33 17.95
C PRO A 81 1.90 -4.10 17.68
N GLY A 82 1.16 -5.18 17.51
CA GLY A 82 -0.30 -5.12 17.36
C GLY A 82 -0.80 -5.92 16.19
N GLN A 83 -2.06 -5.65 15.84
CA GLN A 83 -2.75 -6.26 14.71
C GLN A 83 -3.04 -5.17 13.69
N PHE A 84 -2.61 -5.40 12.46
CA PHE A 84 -2.68 -4.41 11.40
C PHE A 84 -3.05 -5.08 10.09
N ARG A 85 -3.30 -4.25 9.08
CA ARG A 85 -3.44 -4.68 7.70
C ARG A 85 -2.37 -4.01 6.86
N LEU A 86 -2.04 -4.64 5.75
CA LEU A 86 -1.18 -4.04 4.74
C LEU A 86 -2.05 -3.62 3.56
N ARG A 87 -1.82 -2.41 3.09
CA ARG A 87 -2.44 -1.94 1.85
C ARG A 87 -1.38 -1.98 0.76
N PHE A 88 -1.68 -2.70 -0.31
CA PHE A 88 -0.81 -2.77 -1.47
C PHE A 88 -1.37 -1.86 -2.55
N THR A 89 -0.55 -0.94 -3.02
CA THR A 89 -0.96 -0.01 -4.07
C THR A 89 -0.02 -0.18 -5.26
N LEU A 90 -0.62 -0.38 -6.43
CA LEU A 90 0.13 -0.50 -7.67
C LEU A 90 0.23 0.88 -8.31
N TYR A 91 1.44 1.29 -8.59
CA TYR A 91 1.74 2.56 -9.25
C TYR A 91 2.29 2.32 -10.64
N GLU A 92 2.03 3.24 -11.52
CA GLU A 92 2.60 3.26 -12.86
C GLU A 92 3.38 4.56 -13.03
N ALA A 93 4.62 4.42 -13.48
CA ALA A 93 5.45 5.55 -13.84
C ALA A 93 5.80 5.44 -15.33
N THR A 94 5.77 6.55 -16.02
CA THR A 94 6.13 6.63 -17.44
C THR A 94 7.44 7.39 -17.60
N GLN A 95 8.25 6.92 -18.53
CA GLN A 95 9.51 7.58 -18.89
C GLN A 95 9.51 7.92 -20.37
#